data_97431ea61ce937d8fa81f75caf563c5d
#
_entry.id   97431ea61ce937d8fa81f75caf563c5d
#
_cell.length_a   1.000
_cell.length_b   1.000
_cell.length_c   1.000
_cell.angle_alpha   90.00
_cell.angle_beta   90.00
_cell.angle_gamma   90.00
#
_symmetry.space_group_name_H-M   'P 1'
#
loop_
_entity.id
_entity.type
_entity.pdbx_description
1 polymer ?
#
loop_
_entity_poly.entity_id
_entity_poly.type
_entity_poly.pdbx_seq_one_letter_code
_entity_poly.pdbx_strand_id
1 'polypeptide(L)'
;MKKIKSIEIKNSPFFEDTKIEFSEKLNCIMGGRGTGKSTILQLIKSAIFKNSENEKQTYEILKSNLSTGEVSLELESKDGIFYNIKKVFGDEPQPYKHPSFEFTQIDKIFDDIECDFYETGKIEEIGRSAKDRLELLDKKIKSEISEFQILIKQIQISIDANAQDIKTYNLRLMRIDESLSQYDGIEFDFEQHKNHQPIGLLDEEKKEFEDADTKEKTRKNEKRVINKLIDLLLELQNEFEQKRNDLKDELDKSQSEKETYLNKEIMLDIISKTEVAITSIQTNIKAISKIIEDLIKVLDSSSIKLSETHDLQQAEFIKIKQKFEIHREYINKYHLLSKRLNEKQTLLKDKVDLTEKRNKLKLNRQILVKKLNDCKQSIFKIRLNSITELNKEFDGAIIINLTFSGITTPFEDKLREALKGSGLRYNDLIPKIVESFSTDEFANIVHNKDYGNLKTISGIDMPRVENIINVLYETEAIYEIERLYCDDLPEFKLRINDAGLAEENYRKSDELSMGQRCTTVLPIIFAVSENPLIIDQPEDNLDNKYITGKIHEIIKNQKNERQLILITHNPNIPVLSEAEHNIFLKYDRKSSVEKTGSVDEVKKNIIDLLEGGESAFKTRKLTYGY
;
A
#
# COMPACT_ATOMS: atom_id res chain seq x y z
N MET A 1 0.16 1.20 31.46
CA MET A 1 -1.02 0.47 30.90
C MET A 1 -2.02 1.51 30.46
N LYS A 2 -2.52 1.45 29.23
CA LYS A 2 -3.63 2.31 28.79
C LYS A 2 -4.93 1.87 29.47
N LYS A 3 -5.82 2.82 29.81
CA LYS A 3 -7.05 2.49 30.56
C LYS A 3 -8.20 3.40 30.14
N ILE A 4 -9.38 2.84 30.05
CA ILE A 4 -10.64 3.57 30.00
C ILE A 4 -11.10 3.74 31.46
N LYS A 5 -11.23 4.97 31.90
CA LYS A 5 -11.65 5.27 33.27
C LYS A 5 -13.16 5.33 33.43
N SER A 6 -13.81 6.06 32.53
CA SER A 6 -15.26 6.17 32.57
C SER A 6 -15.85 6.52 31.22
N ILE A 7 -17.13 6.19 31.03
CA ILE A 7 -17.98 6.72 29.97
C ILE A 7 -19.18 7.42 30.61
N GLU A 8 -19.45 8.65 30.18
CA GLU A 8 -20.62 9.42 30.58
C GLU A 8 -21.49 9.67 29.35
N ILE A 9 -22.77 9.36 29.44
CA ILE A 9 -23.76 9.53 28.37
C ILE A 9 -24.81 10.53 28.87
N LYS A 10 -25.03 11.60 28.10
CA LYS A 10 -25.99 12.66 28.43
C LYS A 10 -26.96 12.93 27.29
N ASN A 11 -28.19 13.30 27.64
CA ASN A 11 -29.23 13.72 26.70
C ASN A 11 -29.53 12.68 25.60
N SER A 12 -29.26 11.39 25.84
CA SER A 12 -29.54 10.32 24.90
C SER A 12 -31.05 10.01 24.87
N PRO A 13 -31.63 9.71 23.71
CA PRO A 13 -33.01 9.22 23.66
C PRO A 13 -33.16 7.81 24.26
N PHE A 14 -32.09 7.01 24.22
CA PHE A 14 -32.08 5.62 24.67
C PHE A 14 -31.55 5.42 26.10
N PHE A 15 -30.54 6.18 26.54
CA PHE A 15 -29.98 6.10 27.88
C PHE A 15 -30.52 7.22 28.77
N GLU A 16 -30.73 6.94 30.05
CA GLU A 16 -30.76 7.98 31.08
C GLU A 16 -29.36 8.62 31.17
N ASP A 17 -29.27 9.83 31.71
CA ASP A 17 -27.97 10.43 31.99
C ASP A 17 -27.19 9.49 32.93
N THR A 18 -26.17 8.85 32.38
CA THR A 18 -25.52 7.69 33.01
C THR A 18 -24.01 7.87 32.96
N LYS A 19 -23.35 7.69 34.10
CA LYS A 19 -21.89 7.55 34.17
C LYS A 19 -21.54 6.13 34.57
N ILE A 20 -20.67 5.47 33.81
CA ILE A 20 -20.13 4.16 34.08
C ILE A 20 -18.64 4.30 34.31
N GLU A 21 -18.18 3.91 35.48
CA GLU A 21 -16.75 3.86 35.84
C GLU A 21 -16.23 2.46 35.58
N PHE A 22 -14.97 2.36 35.18
CA PHE A 22 -14.31 1.08 34.91
C PHE A 22 -13.13 0.85 35.86
N SER A 23 -13.01 -0.39 36.35
CA SER A 23 -11.83 -0.89 37.02
C SER A 23 -10.67 -1.00 36.03
N GLU A 24 -9.45 -0.91 36.53
CA GLU A 24 -8.23 -1.07 35.71
C GLU A 24 -8.00 -2.49 35.20
N LYS A 25 -8.73 -3.47 35.73
CA LYS A 25 -8.59 -4.90 35.40
C LYS A 25 -9.80 -5.40 34.60
N LEU A 26 -10.54 -6.35 35.17
CA LEU A 26 -11.68 -6.98 34.51
C LEU A 26 -13.00 -6.28 34.88
N ASN A 27 -13.69 -5.83 33.84
CA ASN A 27 -15.04 -5.29 33.91
C ASN A 27 -16.00 -6.15 33.13
N CYS A 28 -17.14 -6.50 33.71
CA CYS A 28 -18.20 -7.27 33.06
C CYS A 28 -19.47 -6.43 32.95
N ILE A 29 -19.95 -6.18 31.74
CA ILE A 29 -21.22 -5.51 31.48
C ILE A 29 -22.30 -6.56 31.21
N MET A 30 -23.32 -6.55 32.03
CA MET A 30 -24.42 -7.52 32.02
C MET A 30 -25.77 -6.80 31.99
N GLY A 31 -26.80 -7.52 31.55
CA GLY A 31 -28.17 -6.98 31.47
C GLY A 31 -29.04 -7.82 30.56
N GLY A 32 -30.34 -7.63 30.62
CA GLY A 32 -31.29 -8.30 29.75
C GLY A 32 -31.10 -7.99 28.28
N ARG A 33 -31.86 -8.63 27.39
CA ARG A 33 -31.85 -8.28 25.96
C ARG A 33 -32.39 -6.85 25.78
N GLY A 34 -31.78 -6.08 24.87
CA GLY A 34 -32.19 -4.71 24.58
C GLY A 34 -31.82 -3.66 25.62
N THR A 35 -31.02 -3.98 26.66
CA THR A 35 -30.57 -3.00 27.67
C THR A 35 -29.41 -2.10 27.22
N GLY A 36 -28.94 -2.21 25.98
CA GLY A 36 -27.92 -1.30 25.44
C GLY A 36 -26.47 -1.71 25.68
N LYS A 37 -26.20 -2.96 26.08
CA LYS A 37 -24.82 -3.45 26.30
C LYS A 37 -23.91 -3.24 25.10
N SER A 38 -24.28 -3.80 23.94
CA SER A 38 -23.52 -3.63 22.69
C SER A 38 -23.51 -2.17 22.22
N THR A 39 -24.53 -1.39 22.58
CA THR A 39 -24.56 0.06 22.28
C THR A 39 -23.47 0.80 23.05
N ILE A 40 -23.19 0.46 24.32
CA ILE A 40 -22.08 1.06 25.09
C ILE A 40 -20.76 0.80 24.37
N LEU A 41 -20.52 -0.40 23.86
CA LEU A 41 -19.31 -0.72 23.08
C LEU A 41 -19.22 0.18 21.83
N GLN A 42 -20.31 0.35 21.10
CA GLN A 42 -20.34 1.21 19.90
C GLN A 42 -20.10 2.69 20.26
N LEU A 43 -20.62 3.15 21.39
CA LEU A 43 -20.36 4.51 21.89
C LEU A 43 -18.90 4.70 22.24
N ILE A 44 -18.26 3.76 22.93
CA ILE A 44 -16.81 3.79 23.20
C ILE A 44 -16.01 3.78 21.90
N LYS A 45 -16.34 2.87 20.97
CA LYS A 45 -15.70 2.77 19.65
C LYS A 45 -15.80 4.09 18.89
N SER A 46 -16.97 4.72 18.88
CA SER A 46 -17.21 5.97 18.17
C SER A 46 -16.44 7.17 18.73
N ALA A 47 -16.17 7.16 20.03
CA ALA A 47 -15.37 8.19 20.68
C ALA A 47 -13.86 8.06 20.41
N ILE A 48 -13.38 6.86 20.11
CA ILE A 48 -11.96 6.58 19.85
C ILE A 48 -11.62 6.63 18.36
N PHE A 49 -12.48 6.09 17.49
CA PHE A 49 -12.20 5.97 16.05
C PHE A 49 -12.94 7.02 15.22
N LYS A 50 -12.18 7.88 14.56
CA LYS A 50 -12.67 9.00 13.72
C LYS A 50 -13.70 8.58 12.66
N ASN A 51 -13.49 7.44 12.01
CA ASN A 51 -14.31 6.99 10.88
C ASN A 51 -15.28 5.85 11.25
N SER A 52 -15.55 5.62 12.52
CA SER A 52 -16.44 4.55 12.97
C SER A 52 -17.88 4.68 12.42
N GLU A 53 -18.35 5.90 12.18
CA GLU A 53 -19.67 6.17 11.59
C GLU A 53 -19.78 5.80 10.10
N ASN A 54 -18.68 5.55 9.41
CA ASN A 54 -18.70 5.05 8.03
C ASN A 54 -19.17 3.57 7.97
N GLU A 55 -19.13 2.86 9.09
CA GLU A 55 -19.71 1.53 9.22
C GLU A 55 -21.23 1.65 9.39
N LYS A 56 -21.99 1.09 8.45
CA LYS A 56 -23.46 1.21 8.41
C LYS A 56 -24.12 0.81 9.74
N GLN A 57 -23.63 -0.23 10.38
CA GLN A 57 -24.18 -0.71 11.65
C GLN A 57 -23.93 0.29 12.79
N THR A 58 -22.72 0.79 12.92
CA THR A 58 -22.34 1.79 13.92
C THR A 58 -23.14 3.08 13.71
N TYR A 59 -23.26 3.54 12.45
CA TYR A 59 -24.05 4.72 12.11
C TYR A 59 -25.53 4.61 12.56
N GLU A 60 -26.20 3.51 12.23
CA GLU A 60 -27.61 3.31 12.61
C GLU A 60 -27.80 3.23 14.13
N ILE A 61 -26.86 2.58 14.83
CA ILE A 61 -26.89 2.50 16.30
C ILE A 61 -26.69 3.89 16.92
N LEU A 62 -25.72 4.66 16.47
CA LEU A 62 -25.48 6.01 16.99
C LEU A 62 -26.64 6.95 16.69
N LYS A 63 -27.16 6.92 15.46
CA LYS A 63 -28.31 7.72 15.04
C LYS A 63 -29.53 7.47 15.93
N SER A 64 -29.83 6.22 16.23
CA SER A 64 -31.03 5.84 16.99
C SER A 64 -30.85 5.99 18.51
N ASN A 65 -29.65 5.74 19.03
CA ASN A 65 -29.42 5.65 20.46
C ASN A 65 -28.67 6.86 21.07
N LEU A 66 -27.89 7.61 20.28
CA LEU A 66 -27.25 8.85 20.73
C LEU A 66 -28.03 10.08 20.24
N SER A 67 -28.35 10.14 18.93
CA SER A 67 -29.07 11.27 18.32
C SER A 67 -28.44 12.62 18.66
N THR A 68 -29.13 13.47 19.44
CA THR A 68 -28.63 14.77 19.93
C THR A 68 -27.87 14.68 21.26
N GLY A 69 -27.66 13.49 21.78
CA GLY A 69 -26.92 13.27 23.02
C GLY A 69 -25.41 13.39 22.84
N GLU A 70 -24.72 13.41 23.97
CA GLU A 70 -23.27 13.48 24.05
C GLU A 70 -22.72 12.29 24.80
N VAL A 71 -21.58 11.76 24.31
CA VAL A 71 -20.74 10.81 25.04
C VAL A 71 -19.45 11.49 25.44
N SER A 72 -19.06 11.35 26.69
CA SER A 72 -17.76 11.79 27.23
C SER A 72 -16.99 10.58 27.72
N LEU A 73 -15.83 10.31 27.14
CA LEU A 73 -14.98 9.16 27.44
C LEU A 73 -13.70 9.64 28.13
N GLU A 74 -13.46 9.18 29.35
CA GLU A 74 -12.20 9.45 30.07
C GLU A 74 -11.21 8.30 29.87
N LEU A 75 -10.01 8.63 29.40
CA LEU A 75 -8.92 7.70 29.10
C LEU A 75 -7.65 8.12 29.82
N GLU A 76 -6.86 7.12 30.23
CA GLU A 76 -5.50 7.29 30.74
C GLU A 76 -4.52 6.61 29.78
N SER A 77 -3.55 7.38 29.23
CA SER A 77 -2.49 6.82 28.37
C SER A 77 -1.48 6.00 29.15
N LYS A 78 -0.59 5.29 28.44
CA LYS A 78 0.51 4.52 29.05
C LYS A 78 1.42 5.40 29.95
N ASP A 79 1.58 6.65 29.59
CA ASP A 79 2.41 7.64 30.30
C ASP A 79 1.66 8.41 31.42
N GLY A 80 0.44 7.99 31.74
CA GLY A 80 -0.36 8.60 32.79
C GLY A 80 -1.01 9.93 32.41
N ILE A 81 -1.09 10.24 31.11
CA ILE A 81 -1.80 11.41 30.61
C ILE A 81 -3.29 11.09 30.52
N PHE A 82 -4.11 11.98 31.06
CA PHE A 82 -5.56 11.83 31.00
C PHE A 82 -6.13 12.62 29.79
N TYR A 83 -7.03 11.96 29.07
CA TYR A 83 -7.78 12.54 27.96
C TYR A 83 -9.27 12.43 28.25
N ASN A 84 -10.02 13.47 27.95
CA ASN A 84 -11.47 13.46 27.91
C ASN A 84 -11.90 13.62 26.44
N ILE A 85 -12.56 12.63 25.88
CA ILE A 85 -13.00 12.66 24.50
C ILE A 85 -14.52 12.84 24.46
N LYS A 86 -14.95 13.93 23.87
CA LYS A 86 -16.36 14.21 23.64
C LYS A 86 -16.77 13.79 22.25
N LYS A 87 -17.93 13.14 22.15
CA LYS A 87 -18.52 12.68 20.89
C LYS A 87 -20.00 13.00 20.85
N VAL A 88 -20.39 13.70 19.80
CA VAL A 88 -21.79 13.89 19.40
C VAL A 88 -22.00 13.18 18.06
N PHE A 89 -23.21 12.69 17.80
CA PHE A 89 -23.50 12.04 16.50
C PHE A 89 -23.33 13.05 15.36
N GLY A 90 -22.66 12.61 14.30
CA GLY A 90 -22.36 13.44 13.12
C GLY A 90 -21.08 14.29 13.23
N ASP A 91 -20.54 14.48 14.42
CA ASP A 91 -19.31 15.24 14.64
C ASP A 91 -18.11 14.30 14.82
N GLU A 92 -16.91 14.80 14.53
CA GLU A 92 -15.67 14.08 14.86
C GLU A 92 -15.45 14.05 16.39
N PRO A 93 -14.82 12.98 16.92
CA PRO A 93 -14.42 12.93 18.32
C PRO A 93 -13.53 14.11 18.69
N GLN A 94 -13.80 14.75 19.83
CA GLN A 94 -13.09 15.93 20.30
C GLN A 94 -12.31 15.61 21.58
N PRO A 95 -11.02 15.25 21.51
CA PRO A 95 -10.19 14.97 22.67
C PRO A 95 -9.63 16.24 23.30
N TYR A 96 -9.70 16.28 24.63
CA TYR A 96 -9.14 17.30 25.49
C TYR A 96 -8.14 16.68 26.46
N LYS A 97 -6.93 17.24 26.55
CA LYS A 97 -5.91 16.78 27.48
C LYS A 97 -6.16 17.37 28.87
N HIS A 98 -6.19 16.54 29.88
CA HIS A 98 -6.38 16.97 31.27
C HIS A 98 -5.02 17.11 31.99
N PRO A 99 -4.77 18.09 32.89
CA PRO A 99 -5.71 19.12 33.39
C PRO A 99 -5.76 20.40 32.56
N SER A 100 -4.97 20.55 31.51
CA SER A 100 -4.88 21.81 30.74
C SER A 100 -6.15 22.14 29.94
N PHE A 101 -7.02 21.14 29.68
CA PHE A 101 -8.18 21.24 28.80
C PHE A 101 -7.84 21.73 27.37
N GLU A 102 -6.60 21.56 26.96
CA GLU A 102 -6.17 21.83 25.59
C GLU A 102 -6.78 20.82 24.63
N PHE A 103 -7.43 21.36 23.60
CA PHE A 103 -7.92 20.55 22.48
C PHE A 103 -6.75 19.96 21.71
N THR A 104 -6.86 18.69 21.36
CA THR A 104 -5.91 18.03 20.46
C THR A 104 -6.67 17.25 19.40
N GLN A 105 -6.00 16.85 18.32
CA GLN A 105 -6.63 16.02 17.30
C GLN A 105 -6.49 14.55 17.67
N ILE A 106 -7.55 13.77 17.41
CA ILE A 106 -7.57 12.34 17.77
C ILE A 106 -6.45 11.54 17.09
N ASP A 107 -6.13 11.90 15.84
CA ASP A 107 -5.05 11.23 15.09
C ASP A 107 -3.66 11.43 15.71
N LYS A 108 -3.45 12.52 16.46
CA LYS A 108 -2.18 12.80 17.16
C LYS A 108 -2.00 11.98 18.44
N ILE A 109 -3.08 11.51 19.01
CA ILE A 109 -3.08 10.77 20.28
C ILE A 109 -3.56 9.33 20.09
N PHE A 110 -3.82 8.90 18.83
CA PHE A 110 -4.41 7.60 18.56
C PHE A 110 -3.61 6.46 19.17
N ASP A 111 -2.30 6.48 19.03
CA ASP A 111 -1.43 5.44 19.61
C ASP A 111 -1.46 5.46 21.16
N ASP A 112 -1.75 6.62 21.79
CA ASP A 112 -1.88 6.77 23.24
C ASP A 112 -3.21 6.23 23.78
N ILE A 113 -4.26 6.22 22.94
CA ILE A 113 -5.63 5.87 23.34
C ILE A 113 -6.17 4.62 22.64
N GLU A 114 -5.38 3.97 21.77
CA GLU A 114 -5.80 2.79 21.01
C GLU A 114 -6.33 1.68 21.91
N CYS A 115 -7.50 1.13 21.54
CA CYS A 115 -8.16 0.02 22.20
C CYS A 115 -8.49 -1.07 21.18
N ASP A 116 -8.55 -2.31 21.62
CA ASP A 116 -8.95 -3.46 20.80
C ASP A 116 -10.43 -3.74 20.97
N PHE A 117 -11.17 -3.74 19.86
CA PHE A 117 -12.61 -3.98 19.83
C PHE A 117 -12.93 -5.25 19.05
N TYR A 118 -13.74 -6.12 19.64
CA TYR A 118 -14.25 -7.31 18.99
C TYR A 118 -15.77 -7.41 19.22
N GLU A 119 -16.52 -7.17 18.17
CA GLU A 119 -17.99 -7.28 18.16
C GLU A 119 -18.42 -8.74 18.02
N THR A 120 -19.68 -9.01 18.34
CA THR A 120 -20.28 -10.35 18.16
C THR A 120 -20.05 -10.85 16.72
N GLY A 121 -19.53 -12.07 16.58
CA GLY A 121 -19.23 -12.70 15.30
C GLY A 121 -17.86 -12.33 14.68
N LYS A 122 -17.20 -11.23 15.11
CA LYS A 122 -15.90 -10.84 14.54
C LYS A 122 -14.78 -11.86 14.84
N ILE A 123 -14.84 -12.52 15.98
CA ILE A 123 -13.87 -13.56 16.37
C ILE A 123 -13.95 -14.75 15.37
N GLU A 124 -15.16 -15.13 14.98
CA GLU A 124 -15.39 -16.20 14.01
C GLU A 124 -14.92 -15.79 12.61
N GLU A 125 -15.21 -14.53 12.21
CA GLU A 125 -14.79 -13.97 10.92
C GLU A 125 -13.26 -14.00 10.77
N ILE A 126 -12.51 -13.61 11.82
CA ILE A 126 -11.04 -13.71 11.84
C ILE A 126 -10.60 -15.16 11.57
N GLY A 127 -11.27 -16.14 12.17
CA GLY A 127 -10.98 -17.56 11.91
C GLY A 127 -11.12 -17.96 10.45
N ARG A 128 -12.01 -17.31 9.67
CA ARG A 128 -12.26 -17.60 8.25
C ARG A 128 -11.35 -16.82 7.30
N SER A 129 -11.02 -15.59 7.64
CA SER A 129 -10.31 -14.67 6.75
C SER A 129 -8.82 -14.71 6.99
N ALA A 130 -8.03 -15.09 5.98
CA ALA A 130 -6.58 -15.06 6.05
C ALA A 130 -6.03 -13.65 6.30
N LYS A 131 -6.67 -12.64 5.70
CA LYS A 131 -6.31 -11.24 5.89
C LYS A 131 -6.54 -10.79 7.33
N ASP A 132 -7.72 -11.09 7.91
CA ASP A 132 -8.02 -10.71 9.29
C ASP A 132 -7.11 -11.45 10.29
N ARG A 133 -6.74 -12.73 10.00
CA ARG A 133 -5.74 -13.46 10.79
C ARG A 133 -4.37 -12.76 10.76
N LEU A 134 -3.95 -12.26 9.59
CA LEU A 134 -2.68 -11.54 9.46
C LEU A 134 -2.72 -10.21 10.20
N GLU A 135 -3.79 -9.43 10.03
CA GLU A 135 -4.00 -8.17 10.73
C GLU A 135 -4.01 -8.37 12.26
N LEU A 136 -4.58 -9.47 12.75
CA LEU A 136 -4.54 -9.83 14.16
C LEU A 136 -3.10 -10.06 14.65
N LEU A 137 -2.29 -10.84 13.91
CA LEU A 137 -0.90 -11.10 14.27
C LEU A 137 -0.02 -9.85 14.22
N ASP A 138 -0.25 -8.99 13.22
CA ASP A 138 0.51 -7.76 13.03
C ASP A 138 0.30 -6.73 14.15
N LYS A 139 -0.75 -6.86 14.97
CA LYS A 139 -0.95 -6.00 16.16
C LYS A 139 0.22 -6.06 17.12
N LYS A 140 0.77 -7.26 17.37
CA LYS A 140 1.90 -7.47 18.30
C LYS A 140 3.19 -6.79 17.84
N ILE A 141 3.37 -6.66 16.54
CA ILE A 141 4.60 -6.19 15.90
C ILE A 141 4.41 -4.90 15.07
N LYS A 142 3.30 -4.19 15.30
CA LYS A 142 2.90 -3.01 14.51
C LYS A 142 4.03 -1.98 14.37
N SER A 143 4.71 -1.66 15.48
CA SER A 143 5.81 -0.69 15.49
C SER A 143 7.03 -1.18 14.68
N GLU A 144 7.32 -2.49 14.70
CA GLU A 144 8.48 -3.06 14.03
C GLU A 144 8.30 -3.14 12.51
N ILE A 145 7.07 -3.36 12.03
CA ILE A 145 6.79 -3.50 10.58
C ILE A 145 6.40 -2.18 9.90
N SER A 146 5.99 -1.15 10.66
CA SER A 146 5.49 0.11 10.13
C SER A 146 6.50 0.83 9.21
N GLU A 147 7.78 0.87 9.60
CA GLU A 147 8.83 1.49 8.80
C GLU A 147 9.02 0.78 7.45
N PHE A 148 9.00 -0.56 7.46
CA PHE A 148 9.08 -1.35 6.23
C PHE A 148 7.86 -1.16 5.34
N GLN A 149 6.66 -1.04 5.91
CA GLN A 149 5.43 -0.78 5.15
C GLN A 149 5.47 0.58 4.44
N ILE A 150 5.99 1.62 5.11
CA ILE A 150 6.20 2.94 4.52
C ILE A 150 7.24 2.84 3.39
N LEU A 151 8.36 2.17 3.64
CA LEU A 151 9.43 1.99 2.65
C LEU A 151 8.94 1.22 1.42
N ILE A 152 8.14 0.17 1.60
CA ILE A 152 7.50 -0.59 0.51
C ILE A 152 6.68 0.35 -0.38
N LYS A 153 5.84 1.22 0.19
CA LYS A 153 5.04 2.19 -0.57
C LYS A 153 5.92 3.15 -1.39
N GLN A 154 7.00 3.66 -0.78
CA GLN A 154 7.94 4.54 -1.47
C GLN A 154 8.67 3.84 -2.63
N ILE A 155 9.09 2.59 -2.41
CA ILE A 155 9.73 1.78 -3.44
C ILE A 155 8.74 1.50 -4.58
N GLN A 156 7.49 1.16 -4.28
CA GLN A 156 6.45 0.93 -5.29
C GLN A 156 6.22 2.18 -6.16
N ILE A 157 6.15 3.38 -5.58
CA ILE A 157 6.05 4.64 -6.33
C ILE A 157 7.27 4.82 -7.25
N SER A 158 8.48 4.51 -6.76
CA SER A 158 9.71 4.60 -7.56
C SER A 158 9.73 3.59 -8.71
N ILE A 159 9.20 2.38 -8.50
CA ILE A 159 9.05 1.34 -9.52
C ILE A 159 8.05 1.79 -10.60
N ASP A 160 6.95 2.44 -10.22
CA ASP A 160 5.94 2.96 -11.16
C ASP A 160 6.52 4.08 -12.03
N ALA A 161 7.22 5.04 -11.44
CA ALA A 161 7.92 6.09 -12.18
C ALA A 161 8.93 5.50 -13.18
N ASN A 162 9.75 4.54 -12.74
CA ASN A 162 10.68 3.85 -13.61
C ASN A 162 10.01 3.10 -14.77
N ALA A 163 8.83 2.49 -14.54
CA ALA A 163 8.06 1.82 -15.60
C ALA A 163 7.59 2.80 -16.68
N GLN A 164 7.12 4.00 -16.29
CA GLN A 164 6.71 5.05 -17.24
C GLN A 164 7.90 5.56 -18.07
N ASP A 165 9.07 5.70 -17.44
CA ASP A 165 10.29 6.07 -18.16
C ASP A 165 10.66 5.00 -19.21
N ILE A 166 10.68 3.72 -18.82
CA ILE A 166 10.96 2.61 -19.75
C ILE A 166 9.96 2.62 -20.92
N LYS A 167 8.67 2.80 -20.65
CA LYS A 167 7.62 2.90 -21.68
C LYS A 167 7.90 4.04 -22.66
N THR A 168 8.30 5.20 -22.14
CA THR A 168 8.66 6.36 -22.96
C THR A 168 9.82 6.05 -23.91
N TYR A 169 10.88 5.41 -23.39
CA TYR A 169 12.02 5.01 -24.22
C TYR A 169 11.65 3.92 -25.24
N ASN A 170 10.81 2.96 -24.89
CA ASN A 170 10.33 1.94 -25.84
C ASN A 170 9.54 2.58 -27.00
N LEU A 171 8.66 3.54 -26.73
CA LEU A 171 7.93 4.27 -27.76
C LEU A 171 8.87 5.08 -28.67
N ARG A 172 9.90 5.71 -28.10
CA ARG A 172 10.90 6.46 -28.90
C ARG A 172 11.70 5.51 -29.80
N LEU A 173 12.15 4.37 -29.29
CA LEU A 173 12.86 3.34 -30.06
C LEU A 173 12.00 2.78 -31.18
N MET A 174 10.73 2.49 -30.93
CA MET A 174 9.78 2.02 -31.95
C MET A 174 9.65 3.03 -33.10
N ARG A 175 9.53 4.33 -32.80
CA ARG A 175 9.48 5.38 -33.84
C ARG A 175 10.77 5.46 -34.65
N ILE A 176 11.92 5.26 -34.03
CA ILE A 176 13.21 5.21 -34.75
C ILE A 176 13.25 3.98 -35.65
N ASP A 177 12.77 2.83 -35.22
CA ASP A 177 12.72 1.61 -36.03
C ASP A 177 11.80 1.76 -37.23
N GLU A 178 10.62 2.37 -37.04
CA GLU A 178 9.72 2.74 -38.12
C GLU A 178 10.39 3.72 -39.13
N SER A 179 11.14 4.70 -38.62
CA SER A 179 11.88 5.62 -39.48
C SER A 179 13.02 4.94 -40.23
N LEU A 180 13.74 4.02 -39.60
CA LEU A 180 14.84 3.28 -40.21
C LEU A 180 14.36 2.37 -41.33
N SER A 181 13.15 1.82 -41.28
CA SER A 181 12.59 1.00 -42.33
C SER A 181 12.48 1.72 -43.69
N GLN A 182 12.40 3.07 -43.68
CA GLN A 182 12.39 3.89 -44.89
C GLN A 182 13.75 3.99 -45.61
N TYR A 183 14.81 3.52 -44.93
CA TYR A 183 16.17 3.52 -45.44
C TYR A 183 16.69 2.13 -45.79
N ASP A 184 15.80 1.13 -45.89
CA ASP A 184 16.19 -0.21 -46.29
C ASP A 184 16.78 -0.19 -47.69
N GLY A 185 17.91 -0.87 -47.91
CA GLY A 185 18.61 -0.91 -49.18
C GLY A 185 19.43 0.30 -49.56
N ILE A 186 19.39 1.42 -48.79
CA ILE A 186 20.06 2.70 -49.18
C ILE A 186 21.59 2.53 -49.31
N GLU A 187 22.23 1.67 -48.54
CA GLU A 187 23.66 1.38 -48.62
C GLU A 187 24.00 0.69 -49.96
N PHE A 188 23.17 -0.28 -50.35
CA PHE A 188 23.32 -0.96 -51.62
C PHE A 188 23.10 0.00 -52.78
N ASP A 189 22.04 0.84 -52.75
CA ASP A 189 21.77 1.81 -53.80
C ASP A 189 22.90 2.85 -53.91
N PHE A 190 23.47 3.27 -52.80
CA PHE A 190 24.60 4.20 -52.77
C PHE A 190 25.85 3.59 -53.39
N GLU A 191 26.22 2.38 -53.00
CA GLU A 191 27.40 1.66 -53.55
C GLU A 191 27.19 1.32 -55.04
N GLN A 192 26.01 0.87 -55.46
CA GLN A 192 25.67 0.67 -56.86
C GLN A 192 25.82 1.98 -57.67
N HIS A 193 25.31 3.09 -57.17
CA HIS A 193 25.41 4.35 -57.84
C HIS A 193 26.86 4.84 -57.93
N LYS A 194 27.66 4.66 -56.90
CA LYS A 194 29.07 4.99 -56.85
C LYS A 194 29.89 4.18 -57.88
N ASN A 195 29.58 2.88 -58.08
CA ASN A 195 30.22 2.02 -59.03
C ASN A 195 29.87 2.35 -60.50
N HIS A 196 28.77 3.06 -60.78
CA HIS A 196 28.35 3.51 -62.10
C HIS A 196 28.78 4.92 -62.42
N GLN A 197 29.98 5.31 -62.02
CA GLN A 197 30.55 6.62 -62.26
C GLN A 197 30.71 6.87 -63.76
N PRO A 198 30.26 8.03 -64.31
CA PRO A 198 30.42 8.37 -65.74
C PRO A 198 31.90 8.49 -66.17
N ILE A 199 32.20 7.98 -67.37
CA ILE A 199 33.54 8.08 -67.96
C ILE A 199 33.78 9.55 -68.34
N GLY A 200 34.91 10.16 -67.88
CA GLY A 200 35.29 11.54 -68.21
C GLY A 200 35.30 12.51 -67.03
N LEU A 201 34.96 12.06 -65.82
CA LEU A 201 35.17 12.81 -64.61
C LEU A 201 36.67 12.73 -64.24
N LEU A 202 37.42 13.85 -64.29
CA LEU A 202 38.81 13.90 -63.86
C LEU A 202 38.89 13.66 -62.36
N ASP A 203 39.92 12.95 -61.91
CA ASP A 203 40.10 12.65 -60.47
C ASP A 203 40.27 13.92 -59.62
N GLU A 204 40.87 14.98 -60.18
CA GLU A 204 40.99 16.27 -59.52
C GLU A 204 39.60 16.95 -59.33
N GLU A 205 38.72 16.88 -60.29
CA GLU A 205 37.36 17.41 -60.26
C GLU A 205 36.51 16.65 -59.26
N LYS A 206 36.67 15.32 -59.21
CA LYS A 206 36.05 14.45 -58.20
C LYS A 206 36.47 14.83 -56.79
N LYS A 207 37.77 15.10 -56.58
CA LYS A 207 38.30 15.52 -55.29
C LYS A 207 37.80 16.90 -54.88
N GLU A 208 37.74 17.88 -55.81
CA GLU A 208 37.15 19.20 -55.57
C GLU A 208 35.69 19.12 -55.16
N PHE A 209 34.96 18.19 -55.79
CA PHE A 209 33.56 17.93 -55.48
C PHE A 209 33.39 17.19 -54.11
N GLU A 210 34.23 16.16 -53.81
CA GLU A 210 34.22 15.45 -52.53
C GLU A 210 34.57 16.40 -51.37
N ASP A 211 35.54 17.30 -51.55
CA ASP A 211 35.88 18.31 -50.55
C ASP A 211 34.76 19.31 -50.34
N ALA A 212 34.09 19.73 -51.39
CA ALA A 212 32.95 20.65 -51.32
C ALA A 212 31.73 19.98 -50.65
N ASP A 213 31.47 18.70 -50.92
CA ASP A 213 30.41 17.89 -50.29
C ASP A 213 30.70 17.65 -48.82
N THR A 214 31.97 17.41 -48.47
CA THR A 214 32.38 17.25 -47.07
C THR A 214 32.18 18.54 -46.29
N LYS A 215 32.52 19.70 -46.87
CA LYS A 215 32.26 21.01 -46.27
C LYS A 215 30.77 21.27 -46.10
N GLU A 216 29.92 20.88 -47.06
CA GLU A 216 28.46 20.96 -46.96
C GLU A 216 27.92 20.12 -45.81
N LYS A 217 28.40 18.89 -45.65
CA LYS A 217 28.04 18.00 -44.51
C LYS A 217 28.41 18.60 -43.17
N THR A 218 29.60 19.19 -43.10
CA THR A 218 30.11 19.84 -41.88
C THR A 218 29.20 21.02 -41.51
N ARG A 219 28.84 21.90 -42.48
CA ARG A 219 27.92 23.02 -42.26
C ARG A 219 26.56 22.55 -41.72
N LYS A 220 26.01 21.47 -42.27
CA LYS A 220 24.73 20.90 -41.76
C LYS A 220 24.83 20.37 -40.33
N ASN A 221 25.98 19.76 -40.01
CA ASN A 221 26.22 19.26 -38.65
C ASN A 221 26.39 20.42 -37.65
N GLU A 222 27.08 21.48 -38.02
CA GLU A 222 27.22 22.66 -37.18
C GLU A 222 25.84 23.28 -36.84
N LYS A 223 24.96 23.45 -37.83
CA LYS A 223 23.60 23.94 -37.62
C LYS A 223 22.78 23.00 -36.72
N ARG A 224 22.93 21.68 -36.93
CA ARG A 224 22.23 20.66 -36.11
C ARG A 224 22.66 20.72 -34.64
N VAL A 225 23.96 20.90 -34.37
CA VAL A 225 24.50 20.98 -33.01
C VAL A 225 23.90 22.18 -32.26
N ILE A 226 23.83 23.35 -32.91
CA ILE A 226 23.24 24.54 -32.29
C ILE A 226 21.76 24.33 -31.98
N ASN A 227 20.98 23.82 -32.94
CA ASN A 227 19.57 23.56 -32.74
C ASN A 227 19.33 22.56 -31.59
N LYS A 228 20.14 21.47 -31.55
CA LYS A 228 20.04 20.48 -30.46
C LYS A 228 20.35 21.08 -29.09
N LEU A 229 21.32 22.00 -29.02
CA LEU A 229 21.62 22.71 -27.77
C LEU A 229 20.46 23.61 -27.35
N ILE A 230 19.84 24.32 -28.28
CA ILE A 230 18.68 25.15 -27.99
C ILE A 230 17.50 24.30 -27.51
N ASP A 231 17.21 23.18 -28.19
CA ASP A 231 16.14 22.26 -27.79
C ASP A 231 16.35 21.71 -26.38
N LEU A 232 17.59 21.27 -26.04
CA LEU A 232 17.92 20.78 -24.70
C LEU A 232 17.80 21.87 -23.63
N LEU A 233 18.17 23.11 -23.93
CA LEU A 233 18.00 24.24 -23.02
C LEU A 233 16.53 24.57 -22.78
N LEU A 234 15.69 24.50 -23.80
CA LEU A 234 14.24 24.69 -23.67
C LEU A 234 13.59 23.54 -22.89
N GLU A 235 14.00 22.28 -23.13
CA GLU A 235 13.55 21.13 -22.35
C GLU A 235 13.91 21.33 -20.85
N LEU A 236 15.13 21.70 -20.56
CA LEU A 236 15.61 21.95 -19.19
C LEU A 236 14.80 23.07 -18.50
N GLN A 237 14.55 24.17 -19.22
CA GLN A 237 13.75 25.27 -18.69
C GLN A 237 12.31 24.83 -18.35
N ASN A 238 11.68 24.07 -19.24
CA ASN A 238 10.34 23.53 -19.03
C ASN A 238 10.29 22.54 -17.83
N GLU A 239 11.30 21.69 -17.70
CA GLU A 239 11.40 20.77 -16.54
C GLU A 239 11.51 21.53 -15.22
N PHE A 240 12.32 22.57 -15.15
CA PHE A 240 12.43 23.41 -13.95
C PHE A 240 11.11 24.11 -13.63
N GLU A 241 10.42 24.65 -14.63
CA GLU A 241 9.13 25.31 -14.42
C GLU A 241 8.05 24.33 -13.97
N GLN A 242 7.99 23.14 -14.56
CA GLN A 242 7.06 22.10 -14.17
C GLN A 242 7.29 21.68 -12.72
N LYS A 243 8.52 21.37 -12.35
CA LYS A 243 8.84 20.96 -10.96
C LYS A 243 8.59 22.07 -9.94
N ARG A 244 8.81 23.32 -10.32
CA ARG A 244 8.42 24.47 -9.50
C ARG A 244 6.91 24.52 -9.26
N ASN A 245 6.11 24.32 -10.31
CA ASN A 245 4.67 24.32 -10.20
C ASN A 245 4.16 23.15 -9.35
N ASP A 246 4.71 21.93 -9.57
CA ASP A 246 4.39 20.75 -8.76
C ASP A 246 4.62 21.01 -7.26
N LEU A 247 5.78 21.62 -6.91
CA LEU A 247 6.12 21.97 -5.53
C LEU A 247 5.20 23.04 -4.94
N LYS A 248 4.81 24.02 -5.76
CA LYS A 248 3.89 25.08 -5.33
C LYS A 248 2.48 24.54 -5.09
N ASP A 249 1.98 23.71 -5.98
CA ASP A 249 0.66 23.09 -5.88
C ASP A 249 0.55 22.21 -4.63
N GLU A 250 1.63 21.48 -4.29
CA GLU A 250 1.68 20.67 -3.08
C GLU A 250 1.75 21.52 -1.81
N LEU A 251 2.48 22.64 -1.86
CA LEU A 251 2.50 23.60 -0.75
C LEU A 251 1.13 24.25 -0.54
N ASP A 252 0.48 24.69 -1.61
CA ASP A 252 -0.84 25.33 -1.58
C ASP A 252 -1.91 24.34 -1.02
N LYS A 253 -1.83 23.06 -1.39
CA LYS A 253 -2.61 21.98 -0.77
C LYS A 253 -2.32 21.87 0.73
N SER A 254 -1.06 21.75 1.10
CA SER A 254 -0.64 21.63 2.50
C SER A 254 -1.09 22.82 3.33
N GLN A 255 -1.10 24.03 2.77
CA GLN A 255 -1.62 25.23 3.43
C GLN A 255 -3.16 25.21 3.56
N SER A 256 -3.87 24.68 2.56
CA SER A 256 -5.34 24.56 2.62
C SER A 256 -5.79 23.55 3.68
N GLU A 257 -4.97 22.53 3.93
CA GLU A 257 -5.22 21.45 4.90
C GLU A 257 -4.69 21.77 6.32
N LYS A 258 -4.16 22.96 6.55
CA LYS A 258 -3.52 23.34 7.84
C LYS A 258 -4.38 23.13 9.08
N GLU A 259 -5.70 23.16 8.95
CA GLU A 259 -6.62 22.94 10.07
C GLU A 259 -6.82 21.44 10.38
N THR A 260 -6.42 20.55 9.45
CA THR A 260 -6.59 19.11 9.60
C THR A 260 -5.38 18.39 10.20
N TYR A 261 -4.24 19.08 10.36
CA TYR A 261 -3.01 18.46 10.85
C TYR A 261 -3.04 18.19 12.36
N LEU A 262 -2.74 16.94 12.71
CA LEU A 262 -2.60 16.48 14.09
C LEU A 262 -1.50 17.23 14.86
N ASN A 263 -0.29 17.31 14.26
CA ASN A 263 0.86 18.02 14.85
C ASN A 263 0.96 19.43 14.25
N LYS A 264 -0.06 20.24 14.49
CA LYS A 264 -0.26 21.54 13.82
C LYS A 264 0.94 22.46 13.91
N GLU A 265 1.57 22.60 15.09
CA GLU A 265 2.75 23.45 15.27
C GLU A 265 3.95 22.95 14.46
N ILE A 266 4.22 21.64 14.49
CA ILE A 266 5.32 21.04 13.72
C ILE A 266 5.06 21.16 12.22
N MET A 267 3.84 20.87 11.78
CA MET A 267 3.46 20.99 10.38
C MET A 267 3.47 22.42 9.88
N LEU A 268 3.02 23.39 10.68
CA LEU A 268 3.12 24.81 10.32
C LEU A 268 4.56 25.29 10.25
N ASP A 269 5.45 24.82 11.14
CA ASP A 269 6.88 25.10 11.08
C ASP A 269 7.52 24.48 9.82
N ILE A 270 7.18 23.23 9.49
CA ILE A 270 7.61 22.56 8.26
C ILE A 270 7.10 23.30 7.03
N ILE A 271 5.83 23.65 6.97
CA ILE A 271 5.22 24.40 5.87
C ILE A 271 5.89 25.75 5.70
N SER A 272 6.10 26.49 6.79
CA SER A 272 6.78 27.80 6.77
C SER A 272 8.23 27.70 6.28
N LYS A 273 8.99 26.72 6.78
CA LYS A 273 10.37 26.47 6.31
C LYS A 273 10.42 26.03 4.85
N THR A 274 9.45 25.20 4.45
CA THR A 274 9.31 24.76 3.06
C THR A 274 8.93 25.93 2.15
N GLU A 275 8.07 26.83 2.57
CA GLU A 275 7.70 28.05 1.84
C GLU A 275 8.91 28.97 1.60
N VAL A 276 9.72 29.17 2.65
CA VAL A 276 10.98 29.93 2.53
C VAL A 276 11.94 29.25 1.56
N ALA A 277 12.09 27.94 1.65
CA ALA A 277 12.93 27.16 0.74
C ALA A 277 12.41 27.21 -0.70
N ILE A 278 11.10 27.08 -0.92
CA ILE A 278 10.46 27.19 -2.25
C ILE A 278 10.66 28.60 -2.82
N THR A 279 10.52 29.64 -2.00
CA THR A 279 10.78 31.03 -2.43
C THR A 279 12.23 31.22 -2.89
N SER A 280 13.18 30.64 -2.16
CA SER A 280 14.59 30.61 -2.57
C SER A 280 14.82 29.82 -3.84
N ILE A 281 14.23 28.64 -3.97
CA ILE A 281 14.24 27.82 -5.18
C ILE A 281 13.65 28.57 -6.36
N GLN A 282 12.50 29.24 -6.19
CA GLN A 282 11.88 30.06 -7.24
C GLN A 282 12.77 31.20 -7.71
N THR A 283 13.48 31.85 -6.78
CA THR A 283 14.42 32.91 -7.10
C THR A 283 15.58 32.37 -7.94
N ASN A 284 16.13 31.22 -7.53
CA ASN A 284 17.22 30.56 -8.25
C ASN A 284 16.77 30.03 -9.63
N ILE A 285 15.55 29.45 -9.73
CA ILE A 285 14.99 29.03 -11.02
C ILE A 285 14.81 30.22 -11.96
N LYS A 286 14.30 31.36 -11.48
CA LYS A 286 14.22 32.59 -12.29
C LYS A 286 15.59 33.05 -12.78
N ALA A 287 16.63 32.99 -11.92
CA ALA A 287 17.97 33.32 -12.32
C ALA A 287 18.53 32.36 -13.37
N ILE A 288 18.30 31.04 -13.19
CA ILE A 288 18.68 29.99 -14.15
C ILE A 288 17.92 30.19 -15.47
N SER A 289 16.61 30.42 -15.44
CA SER A 289 15.80 30.68 -16.64
C SER A 289 16.33 31.88 -17.40
N LYS A 290 16.71 32.94 -16.71
CA LYS A 290 17.33 34.12 -17.36
C LYS A 290 18.66 33.79 -18.02
N ILE A 291 19.52 33.00 -17.37
CA ILE A 291 20.79 32.54 -17.94
C ILE A 291 20.53 31.69 -19.19
N ILE A 292 19.53 30.79 -19.14
CA ILE A 292 19.13 29.97 -20.30
C ILE A 292 18.64 30.86 -21.44
N GLU A 293 17.74 31.82 -21.16
CA GLU A 293 17.25 32.78 -22.17
C GLU A 293 18.38 33.59 -22.81
N ASP A 294 19.31 34.09 -22.00
CA ASP A 294 20.45 34.85 -22.49
C ASP A 294 21.40 33.98 -23.32
N LEU A 295 21.60 32.71 -22.92
CA LEU A 295 22.39 31.75 -23.71
C LEU A 295 21.68 31.39 -25.03
N ILE A 296 20.36 31.19 -25.03
CA ILE A 296 19.58 30.95 -26.25
C ILE A 296 19.72 32.15 -27.20
N LYS A 297 19.63 33.39 -26.71
CA LYS A 297 19.85 34.59 -27.55
C LYS A 297 21.24 34.61 -28.17
N VAL A 298 22.25 34.20 -27.40
CA VAL A 298 23.66 34.10 -27.91
C VAL A 298 23.73 33.00 -28.98
N LEU A 299 23.11 31.84 -28.75
CA LEU A 299 23.09 30.74 -29.72
C LEU A 299 22.33 31.14 -30.99
N ASP A 300 21.20 31.81 -30.85
CA ASP A 300 20.42 32.34 -32.00
C ASP A 300 21.23 33.35 -32.81
N SER A 301 21.87 34.32 -32.12
CA SER A 301 22.68 35.32 -32.83
C SER A 301 23.90 34.68 -33.52
N SER A 302 24.48 33.64 -32.89
CA SER A 302 25.54 32.86 -33.48
C SER A 302 25.07 32.01 -34.66
N SER A 303 23.87 31.45 -34.54
CA SER A 303 23.20 30.70 -35.61
C SER A 303 22.93 31.57 -36.85
N ILE A 304 22.53 32.83 -36.65
CA ILE A 304 22.35 33.79 -37.73
C ILE A 304 23.68 34.07 -38.44
N LYS A 305 24.75 34.40 -37.67
CA LYS A 305 26.08 34.64 -38.24
C LYS A 305 26.63 33.41 -38.96
N LEU A 306 26.39 32.23 -38.39
CA LEU A 306 26.81 30.96 -39.00
C LEU A 306 26.02 30.74 -40.30
N SER A 307 24.71 31.07 -40.33
CA SER A 307 23.88 30.96 -41.54
C SER A 307 24.36 31.89 -42.64
N GLU A 308 24.70 33.15 -42.33
CA GLU A 308 25.28 34.09 -43.30
C GLU A 308 26.59 33.55 -43.89
N THR A 309 27.47 32.99 -43.04
CA THR A 309 28.74 32.36 -43.47
C THR A 309 28.45 31.13 -44.34
N HIS A 310 27.46 30.32 -43.95
CA HIS A 310 27.03 29.14 -44.73
C HIS A 310 26.46 29.53 -46.08
N ASP A 311 25.73 30.64 -46.17
CA ASP A 311 25.14 31.12 -47.45
C ASP A 311 26.25 31.55 -48.44
N LEU A 312 27.31 32.21 -47.96
CA LEU A 312 28.48 32.52 -48.78
C LEU A 312 29.18 31.25 -49.27
N GLN A 313 29.42 30.30 -48.38
CA GLN A 313 30.03 29.02 -48.73
C GLN A 313 29.13 28.17 -49.63
N GLN A 314 27.81 28.28 -49.49
CA GLN A 314 26.84 27.64 -50.38
C GLN A 314 26.90 28.20 -51.79
N ALA A 315 27.09 29.52 -51.94
CA ALA A 315 27.28 30.15 -53.22
C ALA A 315 28.54 29.64 -53.96
N GLU A 316 29.63 29.41 -53.23
CA GLU A 316 30.83 28.75 -53.78
C GLU A 316 30.56 27.31 -54.21
N PHE A 317 29.85 26.55 -53.38
CA PHE A 317 29.45 25.17 -53.68
C PHE A 317 28.58 25.08 -54.93
N ILE A 318 27.64 26.03 -55.10
CA ILE A 318 26.79 26.13 -56.28
C ILE A 318 27.64 26.41 -57.55
N LYS A 319 28.65 27.27 -57.48
CA LYS A 319 29.57 27.51 -58.61
C LYS A 319 30.34 26.26 -58.99
N ILE A 320 30.85 25.51 -58.01
CA ILE A 320 31.50 24.22 -58.26
C ILE A 320 30.50 23.25 -58.90
N LYS A 321 29.32 23.16 -58.39
CA LYS A 321 28.24 22.33 -58.94
C LYS A 321 27.85 22.67 -60.39
N GLN A 322 27.86 23.96 -60.77
CA GLN A 322 27.59 24.42 -62.13
C GLN A 322 28.68 23.99 -63.12
N LYS A 323 29.96 23.90 -62.71
CA LYS A 323 31.05 23.36 -63.53
C LYS A 323 30.80 21.93 -64.04
N PHE A 324 30.00 21.18 -63.29
CA PHE A 324 29.73 19.75 -63.55
C PHE A 324 28.36 19.50 -64.20
N GLU A 325 27.82 20.45 -64.89
CA GLU A 325 26.47 20.39 -65.45
C GLU A 325 26.21 19.20 -66.40
N ILE A 326 27.29 18.69 -67.05
CA ILE A 326 27.28 17.52 -67.93
C ILE A 326 26.97 16.22 -67.14
N HIS A 327 27.32 16.17 -65.83
CA HIS A 327 27.08 15.01 -64.97
C HIS A 327 26.02 15.27 -63.91
N ARG A 328 25.15 16.23 -64.14
CA ARG A 328 24.17 16.76 -63.20
C ARG A 328 23.26 15.69 -62.56
N GLU A 329 22.77 14.75 -63.35
CA GLU A 329 21.87 13.69 -62.86
C GLU A 329 22.58 12.71 -61.92
N TYR A 330 23.82 12.33 -62.30
CA TYR A 330 24.63 11.44 -61.46
C TYR A 330 24.95 12.12 -60.11
N ILE A 331 25.38 13.35 -60.13
CA ILE A 331 25.78 14.15 -58.96
C ILE A 331 24.56 14.38 -58.04
N ASN A 332 23.39 14.73 -58.61
CA ASN A 332 22.20 14.94 -57.83
C ASN A 332 21.72 13.64 -57.14
N LYS A 333 21.79 12.51 -57.82
CA LYS A 333 21.45 11.21 -57.25
C LYS A 333 22.46 10.77 -56.17
N TYR A 334 23.74 11.00 -56.38
CA TYR A 334 24.79 10.77 -55.40
C TYR A 334 24.53 11.58 -54.12
N HIS A 335 24.24 12.87 -54.24
CA HIS A 335 23.89 13.71 -53.11
C HIS A 335 22.67 13.24 -52.35
N LEU A 336 21.61 12.90 -53.09
CA LEU A 336 20.40 12.39 -52.46
C LEU A 336 20.65 11.12 -51.64
N LEU A 337 21.37 10.15 -52.24
CA LEU A 337 21.69 8.89 -51.60
C LEU A 337 22.62 9.08 -50.42
N SER A 338 23.66 9.93 -50.58
CA SER A 338 24.59 10.31 -49.50
C SER A 338 23.87 10.98 -48.32
N LYS A 339 22.94 11.90 -48.60
CA LYS A 339 22.12 12.54 -47.56
C LYS A 339 21.27 11.52 -46.78
N ARG A 340 20.57 10.64 -47.50
CA ARG A 340 19.75 9.58 -46.88
C ARG A 340 20.59 8.59 -46.07
N LEU A 341 21.81 8.26 -46.51
CA LEU A 341 22.73 7.40 -45.77
C LEU A 341 23.17 8.06 -44.46
N ASN A 342 23.48 9.36 -44.47
CA ASN A 342 23.80 10.12 -43.26
C ASN A 342 22.64 10.22 -42.27
N GLU A 343 21.44 10.39 -42.79
CA GLU A 343 20.20 10.38 -41.95
C GLU A 343 20.03 9.01 -41.28
N LYS A 344 20.20 7.91 -42.02
CA LYS A 344 20.19 6.54 -41.47
C LYS A 344 21.24 6.37 -40.36
N GLN A 345 22.49 6.81 -40.60
CA GLN A 345 23.57 6.70 -39.61
C GLN A 345 23.27 7.51 -38.35
N THR A 346 22.63 8.65 -38.48
CA THR A 346 22.21 9.48 -37.34
C THR A 346 21.14 8.76 -36.50
N LEU A 347 20.12 8.22 -37.16
CA LEU A 347 19.06 7.45 -36.49
C LEU A 347 19.62 6.21 -35.78
N LEU A 348 20.60 5.53 -36.38
CA LEU A 348 21.29 4.40 -35.74
C LEU A 348 22.05 4.79 -34.48
N LYS A 349 22.72 5.95 -34.47
CA LYS A 349 23.38 6.47 -33.26
C LYS A 349 22.37 6.80 -32.18
N ASP A 350 21.29 7.51 -32.53
CA ASP A 350 20.22 7.86 -31.58
C ASP A 350 19.58 6.59 -31.01
N LYS A 351 19.40 5.54 -31.83
CA LYS A 351 18.91 4.22 -31.36
C LYS A 351 19.85 3.59 -30.32
N VAL A 352 21.16 3.64 -30.54
CA VAL A 352 22.14 3.11 -29.59
C VAL A 352 22.06 3.88 -28.27
N ASP A 353 22.11 5.22 -28.32
CA ASP A 353 22.03 6.07 -27.12
C ASP A 353 20.76 5.81 -26.29
N LEU A 354 19.60 5.75 -26.97
CA LEU A 354 18.33 5.49 -26.29
C LEU A 354 18.27 4.07 -25.72
N THR A 355 18.84 3.09 -26.44
CA THR A 355 18.92 1.71 -25.97
C THR A 355 19.76 1.60 -24.69
N GLU A 356 20.89 2.30 -24.63
CA GLU A 356 21.72 2.34 -23.43
C GLU A 356 20.98 2.96 -22.23
N LYS A 357 20.30 4.09 -22.46
CA LYS A 357 19.49 4.76 -21.42
C LYS A 357 18.38 3.83 -20.91
N ARG A 358 17.63 3.20 -21.81
CA ARG A 358 16.61 2.20 -21.45
C ARG A 358 17.19 1.03 -20.65
N ASN A 359 18.36 0.53 -21.03
CA ASN A 359 19.01 -0.59 -20.33
C ASN A 359 19.46 -0.18 -18.91
N LYS A 360 19.91 1.06 -18.71
CA LYS A 360 20.20 1.61 -17.37
C LYS A 360 18.94 1.67 -16.51
N LEU A 361 17.79 2.05 -17.08
CA LEU A 361 16.52 2.05 -16.37
C LEU A 361 16.06 0.63 -16.01
N LYS A 362 16.22 -0.35 -16.92
CA LYS A 362 15.93 -1.77 -16.63
C LYS A 362 16.81 -2.31 -15.49
N LEU A 363 18.09 -1.94 -15.46
CA LEU A 363 18.98 -2.32 -14.36
C LEU A 363 18.57 -1.66 -13.03
N ASN A 364 18.25 -0.37 -13.04
CA ASN A 364 17.74 0.32 -11.85
C ASN A 364 16.45 -0.33 -11.32
N ARG A 365 15.55 -0.75 -12.22
CA ARG A 365 14.35 -1.49 -11.86
C ARG A 365 14.66 -2.77 -11.09
N GLN A 366 15.61 -3.58 -11.55
CA GLN A 366 16.02 -4.80 -10.85
C GLN A 366 16.51 -4.50 -9.42
N ILE A 367 17.23 -3.39 -9.23
CA ILE A 367 17.66 -2.96 -7.89
C ILE A 367 16.45 -2.58 -7.02
N LEU A 368 15.47 -1.87 -7.57
CA LEU A 368 14.25 -1.48 -6.84
C LEU A 368 13.41 -2.69 -6.45
N VAL A 369 13.21 -3.63 -7.38
CA VAL A 369 12.46 -4.89 -7.12
C VAL A 369 13.17 -5.73 -6.05
N LYS A 370 14.50 -5.82 -6.11
CA LYS A 370 15.28 -6.50 -5.06
C LYS A 370 15.06 -5.83 -3.70
N LYS A 371 15.15 -4.50 -3.60
CA LYS A 371 14.88 -3.78 -2.36
C LYS A 371 13.46 -4.03 -1.84
N LEU A 372 12.46 -4.08 -2.73
CA LEU A 372 11.09 -4.41 -2.37
C LEU A 372 11.01 -5.81 -1.72
N ASN A 373 11.65 -6.80 -2.32
CA ASN A 373 11.67 -8.17 -1.82
C ASN A 373 12.46 -8.29 -0.49
N ASP A 374 13.55 -7.57 -0.34
CA ASP A 374 14.30 -7.52 0.92
C ASP A 374 13.42 -6.96 2.06
N CYS A 375 12.60 -5.94 1.80
CA CYS A 375 11.64 -5.41 2.76
C CYS A 375 10.53 -6.43 3.10
N LYS A 376 9.96 -7.12 2.09
CA LYS A 376 8.96 -8.18 2.30
C LYS A 376 9.52 -9.30 3.16
N GLN A 377 10.73 -9.77 2.88
CA GLN A 377 11.39 -10.80 3.67
C GLN A 377 11.70 -10.35 5.10
N SER A 378 12.01 -9.07 5.31
CA SER A 378 12.22 -8.52 6.65
C SER A 378 10.95 -8.56 7.47
N ILE A 379 9.82 -8.14 6.90
CA ILE A 379 8.50 -8.24 7.54
C ILE A 379 8.16 -9.70 7.84
N PHE A 380 8.36 -10.61 6.89
CA PHE A 380 8.11 -12.04 7.09
C PHE A 380 8.92 -12.62 8.27
N LYS A 381 10.20 -12.27 8.38
CA LYS A 381 11.06 -12.72 9.49
C LYS A 381 10.56 -12.18 10.83
N ILE A 382 10.15 -10.91 10.90
CA ILE A 382 9.58 -10.30 12.12
C ILE A 382 8.31 -11.05 12.52
N ARG A 383 7.40 -11.31 11.58
CA ARG A 383 6.17 -12.09 11.79
C ARG A 383 6.49 -13.51 12.29
N LEU A 384 7.45 -14.19 11.66
CA LEU A 384 7.83 -15.55 12.00
C LEU A 384 8.40 -15.65 13.44
N ASN A 385 9.22 -14.66 13.84
CA ASN A 385 9.75 -14.58 15.20
C ASN A 385 8.61 -14.43 16.22
N SER A 386 7.69 -13.49 15.98
CA SER A 386 6.52 -13.27 16.85
C SER A 386 5.63 -14.52 16.93
N ILE A 387 5.39 -15.19 15.81
CA ILE A 387 4.62 -16.46 15.76
C ILE A 387 5.33 -17.57 16.54
N THR A 388 6.66 -17.63 16.48
CA THR A 388 7.44 -18.63 17.22
C THR A 388 7.28 -18.46 18.73
N GLU A 389 7.20 -17.21 19.22
CA GLU A 389 6.91 -16.89 20.62
C GLU A 389 5.48 -17.31 21.00
N LEU A 390 4.48 -16.94 20.18
CA LEU A 390 3.08 -17.32 20.40
C LEU A 390 2.88 -18.84 20.43
N ASN A 391 3.52 -19.58 19.53
CA ASN A 391 3.45 -21.04 19.50
C ASN A 391 4.03 -21.68 20.77
N LYS A 392 5.06 -21.09 21.39
CA LYS A 392 5.58 -21.54 22.67
C LYS A 392 4.57 -21.31 23.81
N GLU A 393 3.92 -20.14 23.81
CA GLU A 393 2.90 -19.77 24.81
C GLU A 393 1.68 -20.71 24.75
N PHE A 394 1.28 -21.13 23.54
CA PHE A 394 0.11 -22.01 23.38
C PHE A 394 0.38 -23.48 23.65
N ASP A 395 1.61 -23.88 23.94
CA ASP A 395 2.02 -25.24 24.33
C ASP A 395 1.40 -26.36 23.46
N GLY A 396 1.40 -26.13 22.15
CA GLY A 396 0.85 -27.08 21.17
C GLY A 396 -0.67 -27.24 21.16
N ALA A 397 -1.42 -26.47 21.95
CA ALA A 397 -2.88 -26.46 21.83
C ALA A 397 -3.33 -25.77 20.53
N ILE A 398 -2.62 -24.73 20.15
CA ILE A 398 -2.78 -23.99 18.90
C ILE A 398 -1.42 -23.91 18.23
N ILE A 399 -1.37 -24.11 16.92
CA ILE A 399 -0.19 -23.89 16.09
C ILE A 399 -0.52 -22.83 15.03
N ILE A 400 0.34 -21.84 14.92
CA ILE A 400 0.29 -20.83 13.88
C ILE A 400 1.43 -21.10 12.91
N ASN A 401 1.10 -21.33 11.65
CA ASN A 401 2.06 -21.42 10.55
C ASN A 401 1.96 -20.15 9.70
N LEU A 402 3.05 -19.79 9.02
CA LEU A 402 3.10 -18.65 8.13
C LEU A 402 3.75 -19.04 6.81
N THR A 403 3.10 -18.75 5.70
CA THR A 403 3.63 -18.95 4.35
C THR A 403 3.96 -17.60 3.74
N PHE A 404 5.21 -17.42 3.30
CA PHE A 404 5.67 -16.19 2.66
C PHE A 404 4.86 -15.87 1.40
N SER A 405 4.35 -14.64 1.30
CA SER A 405 3.56 -14.16 0.15
C SER A 405 2.42 -15.09 -0.26
N GLY A 406 1.83 -15.82 0.69
CA GLY A 406 0.86 -16.89 0.41
C GLY A 406 -0.57 -16.40 0.14
N ILE A 407 -0.91 -15.13 0.37
CA ILE A 407 -2.20 -14.55 -0.05
C ILE A 407 -2.07 -14.10 -1.50
N THR A 408 -2.31 -15.02 -2.42
CA THR A 408 -2.04 -14.87 -3.87
C THR A 408 -3.13 -14.21 -4.67
N THR A 409 -4.28 -13.92 -4.08
CA THR A 409 -5.44 -13.33 -4.76
C THR A 409 -5.10 -12.10 -5.61
N PRO A 410 -4.27 -11.13 -5.16
CA PRO A 410 -3.91 -9.96 -5.98
C PRO A 410 -3.15 -10.35 -7.25
N PHE A 411 -2.30 -11.39 -7.18
CA PHE A 411 -1.56 -11.90 -8.33
C PHE A 411 -2.47 -12.63 -9.31
N GLU A 412 -3.38 -13.46 -8.80
CA GLU A 412 -4.38 -14.16 -9.63
C GLU A 412 -5.27 -13.18 -10.39
N ASP A 413 -5.79 -12.17 -9.69
CA ASP A 413 -6.68 -11.17 -10.28
C ASP A 413 -5.96 -10.36 -11.37
N LYS A 414 -4.70 -9.98 -11.13
CA LYS A 414 -3.91 -9.24 -12.12
C LYS A 414 -3.57 -10.10 -13.34
N LEU A 415 -3.22 -11.37 -13.13
CA LEU A 415 -3.02 -12.32 -14.25
C LEU A 415 -4.31 -12.52 -15.05
N ARG A 416 -5.46 -12.63 -14.38
CA ARG A 416 -6.77 -12.77 -15.03
C ARG A 416 -7.10 -11.57 -15.90
N GLU A 417 -6.85 -10.37 -15.39
CA GLU A 417 -7.01 -9.12 -16.14
C GLU A 417 -6.08 -9.08 -17.36
N ALA A 418 -4.80 -9.38 -17.17
CA ALA A 418 -3.77 -9.30 -18.19
C ALA A 418 -3.92 -10.34 -19.31
N LEU A 419 -4.43 -11.54 -19.00
CA LEU A 419 -4.66 -12.61 -19.97
C LEU A 419 -6.06 -12.58 -20.60
N LYS A 420 -6.91 -11.65 -20.21
CA LYS A 420 -8.25 -11.47 -20.79
C LYS A 420 -8.13 -11.14 -22.28
N GLY A 421 -8.82 -11.91 -23.13
CA GLY A 421 -8.79 -11.71 -24.57
C GLY A 421 -7.62 -12.39 -25.30
N SER A 422 -6.72 -13.06 -24.60
CA SER A 422 -5.58 -13.81 -25.20
C SER A 422 -5.96 -15.09 -25.95
N GLY A 423 -7.21 -15.54 -25.84
CA GLY A 423 -7.64 -16.85 -26.36
C GLY A 423 -7.22 -18.05 -25.51
N LEU A 424 -6.50 -17.83 -24.41
CA LEU A 424 -6.10 -18.86 -23.45
C LEU A 424 -7.22 -19.23 -22.49
N ARG A 425 -7.28 -20.49 -22.07
CA ARG A 425 -8.08 -20.94 -20.92
C ARG A 425 -7.31 -20.61 -19.63
N TYR A 426 -7.21 -19.33 -19.31
CA TYR A 426 -6.37 -18.84 -18.21
C TYR A 426 -6.84 -19.30 -16.84
N ASN A 427 -8.10 -19.66 -16.64
CA ASN A 427 -8.58 -20.18 -15.35
C ASN A 427 -7.86 -21.47 -14.90
N ASP A 428 -7.41 -22.30 -15.84
CA ASP A 428 -6.66 -23.53 -15.55
C ASP A 428 -5.14 -23.27 -15.44
N LEU A 429 -4.67 -22.13 -15.95
CA LEU A 429 -3.25 -21.79 -16.02
C LEU A 429 -2.81 -20.93 -14.83
N ILE A 430 -3.66 -19.99 -14.40
CA ILE A 430 -3.35 -19.07 -13.30
C ILE A 430 -2.97 -19.80 -12.01
N PRO A 431 -3.73 -20.80 -11.51
CA PRO A 431 -3.35 -21.53 -10.30
C PRO A 431 -1.95 -22.14 -10.42
N LYS A 432 -1.62 -22.75 -11.56
CA LYS A 432 -0.30 -23.36 -11.80
C LYS A 432 0.84 -22.33 -11.75
N ILE A 433 0.60 -21.12 -12.27
CA ILE A 433 1.59 -20.04 -12.26
C ILE A 433 1.80 -19.56 -10.83
N VAL A 434 0.71 -19.27 -10.14
CA VAL A 434 0.71 -18.66 -8.80
C VAL A 434 1.23 -19.61 -7.72
N GLU A 435 0.98 -20.91 -7.87
CA GLU A 435 1.54 -21.95 -7.00
C GLU A 435 3.05 -22.17 -7.22
N SER A 436 3.53 -21.88 -8.44
CA SER A 436 4.90 -22.17 -8.84
C SER A 436 5.87 -21.00 -8.70
N PHE A 437 5.37 -19.76 -8.76
CA PHE A 437 6.22 -18.56 -8.83
C PHE A 437 5.70 -17.43 -7.95
N SER A 438 6.63 -16.68 -7.37
CA SER A 438 6.37 -15.34 -6.86
C SER A 438 6.15 -14.35 -8.00
N THR A 439 5.61 -13.17 -7.68
CA THR A 439 5.30 -12.12 -8.66
C THR A 439 6.53 -11.64 -9.43
N ASP A 440 7.66 -11.49 -8.75
CA ASP A 440 8.93 -11.04 -9.33
C ASP A 440 9.63 -12.15 -10.11
N GLU A 441 9.59 -13.40 -9.64
CA GLU A 441 10.12 -14.55 -10.40
C GLU A 441 9.38 -14.73 -11.71
N PHE A 442 8.05 -14.68 -11.68
CA PHE A 442 7.23 -14.77 -12.90
C PHE A 442 7.51 -13.60 -13.86
N ALA A 443 7.56 -12.37 -13.33
CA ALA A 443 7.88 -11.21 -14.15
C ALA A 443 9.28 -11.32 -14.79
N ASN A 444 10.26 -11.81 -14.04
CA ASN A 444 11.62 -12.00 -14.52
C ASN A 444 11.68 -13.05 -15.67
N ILE A 445 10.93 -14.14 -15.53
CA ILE A 445 10.77 -15.16 -16.58
C ILE A 445 10.18 -14.53 -17.85
N VAL A 446 9.15 -13.71 -17.73
CA VAL A 446 8.52 -13.03 -18.87
C VAL A 446 9.48 -12.02 -19.52
N HIS A 447 10.15 -11.19 -18.72
CA HIS A 447 11.12 -10.19 -19.21
C HIS A 447 12.30 -10.82 -19.96
N ASN A 448 12.75 -11.99 -19.52
CA ASN A 448 13.86 -12.72 -20.14
C ASN A 448 13.41 -13.70 -21.24
N LYS A 449 12.10 -13.81 -21.49
CA LYS A 449 11.51 -14.80 -22.42
C LYS A 449 11.97 -16.22 -22.11
N ASP A 450 11.99 -16.57 -20.83
CA ASP A 450 12.46 -17.88 -20.37
C ASP A 450 11.34 -18.93 -20.46
N TYR A 451 11.06 -19.34 -21.67
CA TYR A 451 10.05 -20.34 -22.00
C TYR A 451 10.31 -21.68 -21.30
N GLY A 452 11.60 -22.04 -21.15
CA GLY A 452 12.02 -23.30 -20.57
C GLY A 452 11.66 -23.43 -19.10
N ASN A 453 12.00 -22.45 -18.31
CA ASN A 453 11.70 -22.42 -16.87
C ASN A 453 10.20 -22.35 -16.62
N LEU A 454 9.46 -21.50 -17.36
CA LEU A 454 8.01 -21.42 -17.20
C LEU A 454 7.34 -22.78 -17.46
N LYS A 455 7.74 -23.48 -18.53
CA LYS A 455 7.24 -24.84 -18.84
C LYS A 455 7.57 -25.83 -17.74
N THR A 456 8.84 -25.89 -17.35
CA THR A 456 9.36 -26.96 -16.49
C THR A 456 8.78 -26.89 -15.08
N ILE A 457 8.67 -25.68 -14.53
CA ILE A 457 8.24 -25.46 -13.14
C ILE A 457 6.70 -25.49 -13.05
N SER A 458 5.98 -24.80 -13.95
CA SER A 458 4.50 -24.76 -13.89
C SER A 458 3.81 -25.99 -14.50
N GLY A 459 4.53 -26.82 -15.27
CA GLY A 459 3.94 -27.96 -16.00
C GLY A 459 2.98 -27.53 -17.13
N ILE A 460 3.04 -26.28 -17.59
CA ILE A 460 2.25 -25.76 -18.71
C ILE A 460 2.92 -26.16 -20.02
N ASP A 461 2.15 -26.56 -21.03
CA ASP A 461 2.69 -26.94 -22.36
C ASP A 461 3.28 -25.72 -23.11
N MET A 462 4.24 -26.01 -24.02
CA MET A 462 5.02 -24.97 -24.70
C MET A 462 4.19 -23.97 -25.50
N PRO A 463 3.17 -24.35 -26.29
CA PRO A 463 2.37 -23.38 -27.04
C PRO A 463 1.63 -22.37 -26.15
N ARG A 464 1.18 -22.82 -24.96
CA ARG A 464 0.53 -21.92 -23.99
C ARG A 464 1.55 -21.02 -23.30
N VAL A 465 2.73 -21.55 -22.96
CA VAL A 465 3.86 -20.79 -22.42
C VAL A 465 4.28 -19.66 -23.37
N GLU A 466 4.46 -19.99 -24.66
CA GLU A 466 4.79 -18.99 -25.69
C GLU A 466 3.73 -17.89 -25.78
N ASN A 467 2.45 -18.28 -25.76
CA ASN A 467 1.36 -17.29 -25.80
C ASN A 467 1.33 -16.41 -24.54
N ILE A 468 1.47 -16.99 -23.34
CA ILE A 468 1.53 -16.22 -22.08
C ILE A 468 2.65 -15.19 -22.14
N ILE A 469 3.86 -15.60 -22.51
CA ILE A 469 5.01 -14.68 -22.55
C ILE A 469 4.80 -13.62 -23.63
N ASN A 470 4.32 -13.97 -24.83
CA ASN A 470 4.12 -13.01 -25.91
C ASN A 470 3.03 -11.98 -25.57
N VAL A 471 1.98 -12.38 -24.86
CA VAL A 471 0.89 -11.48 -24.44
C VAL A 471 1.37 -10.53 -23.34
N LEU A 472 2.27 -10.97 -22.46
CA LEU A 472 2.70 -10.18 -21.30
C LEU A 472 4.01 -9.41 -21.54
N TYR A 473 4.84 -9.84 -22.48
CA TYR A 473 6.17 -9.27 -22.71
C TYR A 473 6.11 -7.78 -23.03
N GLU A 474 6.85 -6.97 -22.27
CA GLU A 474 6.93 -5.50 -22.37
C GLU A 474 5.58 -4.77 -22.23
N THR A 475 4.54 -5.42 -21.68
CA THR A 475 3.27 -4.79 -21.39
C THR A 475 3.29 -4.08 -20.03
N GLU A 476 2.37 -3.14 -19.83
CA GLU A 476 2.17 -2.48 -18.53
C GLU A 476 1.82 -3.51 -17.43
N ALA A 477 1.02 -4.51 -17.78
CA ALA A 477 0.57 -5.55 -16.85
C ALA A 477 1.72 -6.33 -16.21
N ILE A 478 2.80 -6.67 -16.95
CA ILE A 478 3.93 -7.38 -16.35
C ILE A 478 4.71 -6.52 -15.38
N TYR A 479 4.83 -5.22 -15.65
CA TYR A 479 5.46 -4.27 -14.72
C TYR A 479 4.64 -4.06 -13.45
N GLU A 480 3.31 -4.12 -13.54
CA GLU A 480 2.42 -4.08 -12.39
C GLU A 480 2.48 -5.37 -11.57
N ILE A 481 2.51 -6.55 -12.21
CA ILE A 481 2.69 -7.85 -11.55
C ILE A 481 3.99 -7.87 -10.75
N GLU A 482 5.09 -7.43 -11.33
CA GLU A 482 6.42 -7.43 -10.69
C GLU A 482 6.44 -6.64 -9.37
N ARG A 483 5.68 -5.56 -9.26
CA ARG A 483 5.60 -4.73 -8.05
C ARG A 483 4.54 -5.14 -7.04
N LEU A 484 3.71 -6.13 -7.36
CA LEU A 484 2.64 -6.55 -6.45
C LEU A 484 3.20 -6.98 -5.09
N TYR A 485 2.49 -6.59 -4.06
CA TYR A 485 2.69 -7.08 -2.71
C TYR A 485 1.60 -8.11 -2.42
N CYS A 486 2.02 -9.38 -2.32
CA CYS A 486 1.18 -10.45 -1.81
C CYS A 486 1.51 -10.61 -0.33
N ASP A 487 0.49 -10.53 0.52
CA ASP A 487 0.64 -10.70 1.96
C ASP A 487 0.98 -12.15 2.32
N ASP A 488 1.60 -12.32 3.49
CA ASP A 488 1.87 -13.64 4.03
C ASP A 488 0.57 -14.33 4.46
N LEU A 489 0.51 -15.65 4.29
CA LEU A 489 -0.66 -16.44 4.64
C LEU A 489 -0.47 -17.09 6.02
N PRO A 490 -1.18 -16.62 7.05
CA PRO A 490 -1.21 -17.31 8.34
C PRO A 490 -2.25 -18.43 8.33
N GLU A 491 -1.84 -19.61 8.76
CA GLU A 491 -2.72 -20.75 9.02
C GLU A 491 -2.78 -21.00 10.53
N PHE A 492 -3.99 -20.94 11.11
CA PHE A 492 -4.22 -21.33 12.49
C PHE A 492 -4.70 -22.78 12.53
N LYS A 493 -4.07 -23.60 13.35
CA LYS A 493 -4.40 -25.01 13.54
C LYS A 493 -4.75 -25.27 15.00
N LEU A 494 -5.87 -25.93 15.24
CA LEU A 494 -6.31 -26.35 16.58
C LEU A 494 -6.05 -27.85 16.77
N ARG A 495 -5.48 -28.22 17.91
CA ARG A 495 -5.35 -29.62 18.31
C ARG A 495 -6.73 -30.18 18.70
N ILE A 496 -7.15 -31.23 17.99
CA ILE A 496 -8.47 -31.87 18.18
C ILE A 496 -8.39 -33.18 18.97
N ASN A 497 -7.18 -33.79 19.08
CA ASN A 497 -6.95 -35.02 19.81
C ASN A 497 -5.76 -34.86 20.77
N ASP A 498 -5.88 -35.41 21.97
CA ASP A 498 -4.81 -35.38 22.96
C ASP A 498 -3.72 -36.47 22.75
N ALA A 499 -3.75 -37.16 21.62
CA ALA A 499 -2.84 -38.27 21.28
C ALA A 499 -1.39 -37.84 20.93
N GLY A 500 -1.04 -36.56 21.13
CA GLY A 500 0.30 -36.00 20.89
C GLY A 500 0.35 -34.86 19.89
N LEU A 501 1.58 -34.47 19.49
CA LEU A 501 1.84 -33.32 18.62
C LEU A 501 1.95 -33.72 17.12
N ALA A 502 1.51 -34.90 16.74
CA ALA A 502 1.49 -35.31 15.32
C ALA A 502 0.54 -34.43 14.49
N GLU A 503 0.92 -34.12 13.27
CA GLU A 503 0.16 -33.19 12.39
C GLU A 503 -1.28 -33.64 12.15
N GLU A 504 -1.54 -34.93 12.12
CA GLU A 504 -2.86 -35.54 11.99
C GLU A 504 -3.83 -35.21 13.14
N ASN A 505 -3.31 -34.74 14.28
CA ASN A 505 -4.10 -34.33 15.45
C ASN A 505 -4.57 -32.87 15.36
N TYR A 506 -4.18 -32.14 14.31
CA TYR A 506 -4.53 -30.74 14.11
C TYR A 506 -5.48 -30.57 12.92
N ARG A 507 -6.37 -29.60 13.04
CA ARG A 507 -7.19 -29.12 11.93
C ARG A 507 -6.99 -27.63 11.69
N LYS A 508 -6.99 -27.22 10.43
CA LYS A 508 -6.92 -25.81 10.01
C LYS A 508 -8.19 -25.08 10.39
N SER A 509 -8.08 -23.78 10.71
CA SER A 509 -9.22 -22.94 11.08
C SER A 509 -10.35 -22.94 10.05
N ASP A 510 -10.04 -23.07 8.77
CA ASP A 510 -11.03 -23.10 7.71
C ASP A 510 -11.91 -24.36 7.73
N GLU A 511 -11.40 -25.47 8.28
CA GLU A 511 -12.06 -26.76 8.40
C GLU A 511 -12.82 -26.93 9.73
N LEU A 512 -12.61 -26.00 10.67
CA LEU A 512 -13.19 -26.06 12.00
C LEU A 512 -14.66 -25.63 12.03
N SER A 513 -15.40 -26.14 13.01
CA SER A 513 -16.72 -25.61 13.35
C SER A 513 -16.60 -24.17 13.88
N MET A 514 -17.72 -23.43 13.89
CA MET A 514 -17.77 -22.05 14.42
C MET A 514 -17.19 -21.94 15.83
N GLY A 515 -17.62 -22.81 16.76
CA GLY A 515 -17.10 -22.83 18.12
C GLY A 515 -15.62 -23.15 18.20
N GLN A 516 -15.14 -24.11 17.42
CA GLN A 516 -13.71 -24.44 17.37
C GLN A 516 -12.87 -23.30 16.79
N ARG A 517 -13.37 -22.55 15.82
CA ARG A 517 -12.72 -21.32 15.33
C ARG A 517 -12.58 -20.28 16.44
N CYS A 518 -13.67 -20.02 17.17
CA CYS A 518 -13.63 -19.11 18.31
C CYS A 518 -12.63 -19.60 19.38
N THR A 519 -12.61 -20.91 19.66
CA THR A 519 -11.63 -21.56 20.56
C THR A 519 -10.18 -21.32 20.12
N THR A 520 -9.93 -21.25 18.80
CA THR A 520 -8.58 -21.03 18.26
C THR A 520 -8.20 -19.55 18.29
N VAL A 521 -9.12 -18.66 17.90
CA VAL A 521 -8.81 -17.23 17.71
C VAL A 521 -8.76 -16.46 19.03
N LEU A 522 -9.64 -16.78 19.97
CA LEU A 522 -9.76 -16.01 21.21
C LEU A 522 -8.48 -15.97 22.05
N PRO A 523 -7.75 -17.09 22.28
CA PRO A 523 -6.44 -17.03 22.97
C PRO A 523 -5.42 -16.15 22.24
N ILE A 524 -5.43 -16.15 20.90
CA ILE A 524 -4.53 -15.32 20.11
C ILE A 524 -4.86 -13.84 20.32
N ILE A 525 -6.16 -13.45 20.32
CA ILE A 525 -6.59 -12.09 20.65
C ILE A 525 -6.05 -11.62 21.99
N PHE A 526 -6.05 -12.50 22.96
CA PHE A 526 -5.51 -12.16 24.29
C PHE A 526 -3.98 -11.98 24.28
N ALA A 527 -3.25 -12.67 23.42
CA ALA A 527 -1.79 -12.71 23.41
C ALA A 527 -1.11 -11.64 22.53
N VAL A 528 -1.83 -11.02 21.56
CA VAL A 528 -1.18 -10.18 20.52
C VAL A 528 -1.14 -8.69 20.82
N SER A 529 -1.74 -8.22 21.91
CA SER A 529 -1.82 -6.79 22.22
C SER A 529 -1.90 -6.53 23.72
N GLU A 530 -1.35 -5.41 24.15
CA GLU A 530 -1.45 -4.90 25.54
C GLU A 530 -2.50 -3.78 25.68
N ASN A 531 -3.16 -3.39 24.61
CA ASN A 531 -4.17 -2.35 24.64
C ASN A 531 -5.41 -2.79 25.45
N PRO A 532 -6.22 -1.87 26.01
CA PRO A 532 -7.51 -2.20 26.59
C PRO A 532 -8.33 -3.04 25.62
N LEU A 533 -8.87 -4.16 26.09
CA LEU A 533 -9.62 -5.10 25.26
C LEU A 533 -11.11 -5.05 25.58
N ILE A 534 -11.91 -4.80 24.56
CA ILE A 534 -13.35 -4.76 24.66
C ILE A 534 -13.93 -5.84 23.75
N ILE A 535 -14.65 -6.80 24.34
CA ILE A 535 -15.27 -7.92 23.59
C ILE A 535 -16.76 -8.00 23.91
N ASP A 536 -17.57 -8.09 22.86
CA ASP A 536 -18.99 -8.39 22.98
C ASP A 536 -19.21 -9.90 22.86
N GLN A 537 -19.64 -10.52 23.94
CA GLN A 537 -19.99 -11.93 24.05
C GLN A 537 -18.83 -12.89 23.68
N PRO A 538 -17.69 -12.86 24.43
CA PRO A 538 -16.58 -13.76 24.17
C PRO A 538 -16.95 -15.24 24.27
N GLU A 539 -18.05 -15.56 24.96
CA GLU A 539 -18.60 -16.91 25.13
C GLU A 539 -19.42 -17.39 23.94
N ASP A 540 -19.75 -16.53 22.99
CA ASP A 540 -20.59 -16.94 21.86
C ASP A 540 -19.95 -18.07 21.06
N ASN A 541 -20.75 -19.10 20.80
CA ASN A 541 -20.35 -20.31 20.08
C ASN A 541 -19.31 -21.20 20.79
N LEU A 542 -18.94 -20.89 22.06
CA LEU A 542 -18.06 -21.74 22.86
C LEU A 542 -18.89 -22.72 23.72
N ASP A 543 -18.36 -23.92 23.92
CA ASP A 543 -18.95 -24.85 24.88
C ASP A 543 -18.61 -24.46 26.32
N ASN A 544 -19.51 -24.77 27.24
CA ASN A 544 -19.33 -24.45 28.66
C ASN A 544 -18.07 -25.11 29.28
N LYS A 545 -17.67 -26.30 28.80
CA LYS A 545 -16.47 -26.99 29.29
C LYS A 545 -15.21 -26.20 28.93
N TYR A 546 -15.16 -25.60 27.75
CA TYR A 546 -14.05 -24.77 27.34
C TYR A 546 -14.01 -23.44 28.12
N ILE A 547 -15.19 -22.81 28.32
CA ILE A 547 -15.29 -21.58 29.12
C ILE A 547 -14.82 -21.80 30.54
N THR A 548 -15.31 -22.87 31.21
CA THR A 548 -14.95 -23.20 32.62
C THR A 548 -13.58 -23.81 32.75
N GLY A 549 -13.01 -24.39 31.69
CA GLY A 549 -11.71 -25.05 31.73
C GLY A 549 -10.52 -24.17 31.37
N LYS A 550 -10.66 -23.31 30.36
CA LYS A 550 -9.50 -22.55 29.82
C LYS A 550 -9.75 -21.04 29.71
N ILE A 551 -10.92 -20.58 29.24
CA ILE A 551 -11.12 -19.16 28.99
C ILE A 551 -11.02 -18.31 30.24
N HIS A 552 -11.61 -18.77 31.35
CA HIS A 552 -11.54 -18.04 32.62
C HIS A 552 -10.11 -17.89 33.13
N GLU A 553 -9.23 -18.90 32.92
CA GLU A 553 -7.82 -18.84 33.31
C GLU A 553 -7.07 -17.81 32.46
N ILE A 554 -7.32 -17.80 31.13
CA ILE A 554 -6.76 -16.79 30.21
C ILE A 554 -7.19 -15.39 30.65
N ILE A 555 -8.48 -15.17 30.88
CA ILE A 555 -9.02 -13.88 31.32
C ILE A 555 -8.39 -13.46 32.65
N LYS A 556 -8.27 -14.41 33.61
CA LYS A 556 -7.69 -14.19 34.96
C LYS A 556 -6.22 -13.77 34.88
N ASN A 557 -5.46 -14.33 33.96
CA ASN A 557 -4.06 -13.95 33.74
C ASN A 557 -3.98 -12.59 33.03
N GLN A 558 -4.72 -12.42 31.95
CA GLN A 558 -4.67 -11.23 31.11
C GLN A 558 -5.19 -9.95 31.79
N LYS A 559 -6.13 -10.05 32.76
CA LYS A 559 -6.60 -8.87 33.51
C LYS A 559 -5.51 -8.18 34.34
N ASN A 560 -4.38 -8.86 34.59
CA ASN A 560 -3.24 -8.28 35.30
C ASN A 560 -2.27 -7.57 34.35
N GLU A 561 -2.32 -7.88 33.05
CA GLU A 561 -1.48 -7.31 32.00
C GLU A 561 -2.14 -6.12 31.30
N ARG A 562 -3.48 -6.15 31.14
CA ARG A 562 -4.27 -5.11 30.50
C ARG A 562 -5.69 -5.02 31.03
N GLN A 563 -6.35 -3.90 30.79
CA GLN A 563 -7.76 -3.72 31.10
C GLN A 563 -8.64 -4.55 30.17
N LEU A 564 -9.61 -5.27 30.74
CA LEU A 564 -10.62 -6.04 30.03
C LEU A 564 -12.01 -5.46 30.28
N ILE A 565 -12.80 -5.27 29.24
CA ILE A 565 -14.22 -4.89 29.32
C ILE A 565 -15.00 -5.91 28.49
N LEU A 566 -15.66 -6.83 29.17
CA LEU A 566 -16.39 -7.93 28.55
C LEU A 566 -17.89 -7.72 28.69
N ILE A 567 -18.61 -7.78 27.59
CA ILE A 567 -20.08 -7.86 27.60
C ILE A 567 -20.42 -9.34 27.60
N THR A 568 -21.16 -9.81 28.60
CA THR A 568 -21.42 -11.24 28.75
C THR A 568 -22.83 -11.54 29.25
N HIS A 569 -23.32 -12.69 28.84
CA HIS A 569 -24.51 -13.35 29.39
C HIS A 569 -24.19 -14.64 30.17
N ASN A 570 -22.93 -15.03 30.21
CA ASN A 570 -22.49 -16.25 30.88
C ASN A 570 -21.96 -15.94 32.30
N PRO A 571 -22.62 -16.47 33.35
CA PRO A 571 -22.20 -16.23 34.73
C PRO A 571 -20.80 -16.76 35.06
N ASN A 572 -20.30 -17.74 34.30
CA ASN A 572 -18.98 -18.30 34.53
C ASN A 572 -17.86 -17.28 34.25
N ILE A 573 -18.07 -16.32 33.33
CA ILE A 573 -17.04 -15.32 33.03
C ILE A 573 -16.78 -14.41 34.23
N PRO A 574 -17.76 -13.62 34.75
CA PRO A 574 -17.51 -12.76 35.88
C PRO A 574 -17.13 -13.53 37.16
N VAL A 575 -17.75 -14.69 37.41
CA VAL A 575 -17.53 -15.43 38.68
C VAL A 575 -16.20 -16.16 38.70
N LEU A 576 -15.90 -16.98 37.68
CA LEU A 576 -14.67 -17.78 37.66
C LEU A 576 -13.43 -16.95 37.36
N SER A 577 -13.56 -15.86 36.61
CA SER A 577 -12.46 -14.92 36.33
C SER A 577 -12.29 -13.86 37.43
N GLU A 578 -13.12 -13.90 38.48
CA GLU A 578 -13.06 -12.96 39.61
C GLU A 578 -13.08 -11.50 39.15
N ALA A 579 -14.14 -11.11 38.45
CA ALA A 579 -14.28 -9.75 37.89
C ALA A 579 -14.27 -8.69 39.02
N GLU A 580 -13.40 -7.71 38.91
CA GLU A 580 -13.29 -6.61 39.86
C GLU A 580 -14.50 -5.69 39.84
N HIS A 581 -15.04 -5.46 38.63
CA HIS A 581 -16.17 -4.57 38.49
C HIS A 581 -17.23 -5.15 37.56
N ASN A 582 -18.43 -5.28 38.07
CA ASN A 582 -19.58 -5.80 37.34
C ASN A 582 -20.62 -4.71 37.21
N ILE A 583 -21.15 -4.50 36.01
CA ILE A 583 -22.07 -3.42 35.69
C ILE A 583 -23.36 -4.05 35.16
N PHE A 584 -24.46 -3.85 35.87
CA PHE A 584 -25.79 -4.35 35.50
C PHE A 584 -26.60 -3.23 34.86
N LEU A 585 -27.06 -3.47 33.64
CA LEU A 585 -27.96 -2.56 32.92
C LEU A 585 -29.38 -3.07 32.98
N LYS A 586 -30.34 -2.16 33.22
CA LYS A 586 -31.77 -2.38 33.10
C LYS A 586 -32.36 -1.45 32.05
N TYR A 587 -33.51 -1.83 31.53
CA TYR A 587 -34.30 -1.00 30.64
C TYR A 587 -35.71 -0.83 31.21
N ASP A 588 -36.02 0.42 31.57
CA ASP A 588 -37.34 0.85 31.97
C ASP A 588 -37.63 2.20 31.31
N ARG A 589 -38.20 2.19 30.11
CA ARG A 589 -38.37 3.32 29.18
C ARG A 589 -37.03 3.83 28.61
N LYS A 590 -36.01 3.91 29.42
CA LYS A 590 -34.60 4.20 29.05
C LYS A 590 -33.65 3.19 29.71
N SER A 591 -32.51 3.03 29.12
CA SER A 591 -31.40 2.23 29.69
C SER A 591 -30.71 3.00 30.81
N SER A 592 -30.45 2.31 31.90
CA SER A 592 -29.71 2.88 33.04
C SER A 592 -28.89 1.80 33.74
N VAL A 593 -27.92 2.25 34.55
CA VAL A 593 -27.18 1.35 35.43
C VAL A 593 -28.04 1.02 36.63
N GLU A 594 -28.35 -0.27 36.79
CA GLU A 594 -29.11 -0.76 37.93
C GLU A 594 -28.22 -0.94 39.16
N LYS A 595 -27.07 -1.59 38.97
CA LYS A 595 -26.13 -1.87 40.04
C LYS A 595 -24.72 -2.07 39.49
N THR A 596 -23.74 -1.69 40.29
CA THR A 596 -22.30 -1.97 40.03
C THR A 596 -21.66 -2.52 41.29
N GLY A 597 -20.53 -3.24 41.13
CA GLY A 597 -19.72 -3.71 42.25
C GLY A 597 -18.90 -4.97 41.93
N SER A 598 -18.20 -5.47 42.96
CA SER A 598 -17.52 -6.75 42.91
C SER A 598 -18.52 -7.91 42.77
N VAL A 599 -18.03 -9.12 42.48
CA VAL A 599 -18.88 -10.33 42.36
C VAL A 599 -19.72 -10.54 43.63
N ASP A 600 -19.15 -10.33 44.80
CA ASP A 600 -19.84 -10.53 46.09
C ASP A 600 -20.99 -9.50 46.28
N GLU A 601 -20.77 -8.24 45.88
CA GLU A 601 -21.74 -7.14 46.02
C GLU A 601 -22.92 -7.28 45.07
N VAL A 602 -22.71 -7.90 43.91
CA VAL A 602 -23.76 -8.07 42.86
C VAL A 602 -24.23 -9.51 42.70
N LYS A 603 -23.85 -10.42 43.60
CA LYS A 603 -24.17 -11.85 43.56
C LYS A 603 -25.65 -12.13 43.29
N LYS A 604 -26.54 -11.37 43.92
CA LYS A 604 -27.96 -11.52 43.72
C LYS A 604 -28.37 -11.20 42.27
N ASN A 605 -27.85 -10.10 41.69
CA ASN A 605 -28.13 -9.72 40.32
C ASN A 605 -27.61 -10.77 39.31
N ILE A 606 -26.43 -11.39 39.58
CA ILE A 606 -25.91 -12.48 38.76
C ILE A 606 -26.87 -13.69 38.79
N ILE A 607 -27.33 -14.11 39.95
CA ILE A 607 -28.26 -15.24 40.13
C ILE A 607 -29.60 -14.92 39.44
N ASP A 608 -30.17 -13.75 39.67
CA ASP A 608 -31.47 -13.38 39.15
C ASP A 608 -31.46 -13.25 37.63
N LEU A 609 -30.42 -12.61 37.06
CA LEU A 609 -30.38 -12.34 35.62
C LEU A 609 -29.83 -13.51 34.79
N LEU A 610 -28.73 -14.15 35.26
CA LEU A 610 -27.98 -15.09 34.42
C LEU A 610 -28.29 -16.55 34.79
N GLU A 611 -28.69 -16.82 36.05
CA GLU A 611 -29.01 -18.17 36.53
C GLU A 611 -30.51 -18.46 36.53
N GLY A 612 -31.36 -17.52 36.13
CA GLY A 612 -32.80 -17.68 36.09
C GLY A 612 -33.50 -17.53 37.45
N GLY A 613 -32.84 -16.86 38.39
CA GLY A 613 -33.34 -16.59 39.74
C GLY A 613 -32.99 -17.66 40.77
N GLU A 614 -33.17 -17.30 42.06
CA GLU A 614 -32.79 -18.14 43.20
C GLU A 614 -33.47 -19.51 43.21
N SER A 615 -34.77 -19.56 42.76
CA SER A 615 -35.50 -20.82 42.70
C SER A 615 -34.94 -21.78 41.65
N ALA A 616 -34.64 -21.29 40.43
CA ALA A 616 -34.06 -22.12 39.38
C ALA A 616 -32.62 -22.58 39.76
N PHE A 617 -31.83 -21.69 40.37
CA PHE A 617 -30.50 -22.04 40.89
C PHE A 617 -30.56 -23.13 41.98
N LYS A 618 -31.47 -23.00 42.97
CA LYS A 618 -31.68 -24.01 44.00
C LYS A 618 -32.18 -25.34 43.42
N THR A 619 -33.10 -25.31 42.50
CA THR A 619 -33.64 -26.52 41.85
C THR A 619 -32.51 -27.27 41.12
N ARG A 620 -31.66 -26.58 40.35
CA ARG A 620 -30.50 -27.19 39.68
C ARG A 620 -29.53 -27.79 40.68
N LYS A 621 -29.18 -27.07 41.75
CA LYS A 621 -28.32 -27.58 42.80
C LYS A 621 -28.85 -28.86 43.40
N LEU A 622 -30.13 -28.92 43.73
CA LEU A 622 -30.79 -30.12 44.28
C LEU A 622 -30.86 -31.28 43.27
N THR A 623 -31.17 -30.96 41.98
CA THR A 623 -31.26 -31.97 40.93
C THR A 623 -29.94 -32.62 40.62
N TYR A 624 -28.83 -31.87 40.67
CA TYR A 624 -27.50 -32.39 40.45
C TYR A 624 -26.84 -33.02 41.68
N GLY A 625 -27.45 -32.94 42.85
CA GLY A 625 -26.98 -33.58 44.06
C GLY A 625 -25.83 -32.88 44.78
N TYR A 626 -25.70 -31.58 44.64
CA TYR A 626 -24.71 -30.74 45.30
C TYR A 626 -25.26 -29.94 46.47
#